data_91df8b0deff76b3b63657848e617b9af
#
_entry.id   91df8b0deff76b3b63657848e617b9af
#
_cell.length_a   1.000
_cell.length_b   1.000
_cell.length_c   1.000
_cell.angle_alpha   90.00
_cell.angle_beta   90.00
_cell.angle_gamma   90.00
#
_symmetry.space_group_name_H-M   'P 1'
#
loop_
_entity.id
_entity.type
_entity.pdbx_description
1 polymer ?
#
loop_
_entity_poly.entity_id
_entity_poly.type
_entity_poly.pdbx_seq_one_letter_code
_entity_poly.pdbx_strand_id
1 'polypeptide(L)'
;MAWIENDEGDVLLVRQTAGRKLWTLPGGKVKRSESLQRALKREIQEETGLRVAAVRYRQMYDRPKRGAITVLFAVSVKRNPTRTYFPTQEIADLGFFDRLPTNATPSAKFFWKAEYPGKHLNPPG
;
A
#
# COMPACT_ATOMS: atom_id res chain seq x y z
N MET A 1 -6.54 -0.69 0.49
CA MET A 1 -5.09 -0.59 0.25
C MET A 1 -4.78 0.48 -0.77
N ALA A 2 -3.61 1.06 -0.69
CA ALA A 2 -3.21 2.16 -1.55
C ALA A 2 -2.01 1.78 -2.42
N TRP A 3 -2.12 2.11 -3.70
CA TRP A 3 -1.03 2.05 -4.65
C TRP A 3 -0.46 3.45 -4.82
N ILE A 4 0.71 3.69 -4.26
CA ILE A 4 1.34 5.00 -4.24
C ILE A 4 2.69 4.89 -4.92
N GLU A 5 2.86 5.62 -6.03
CA GLU A 5 4.13 5.64 -6.76
C GLU A 5 4.85 6.96 -6.53
N ASN A 6 6.18 6.89 -6.49
CA ASN A 6 7.01 8.10 -6.50
C ASN A 6 7.29 8.51 -7.94
N ASP A 7 8.12 9.55 -8.12
CA ASP A 7 8.44 10.08 -9.45
C ASP A 7 9.20 9.08 -10.34
N GLU A 8 9.85 8.09 -9.73
CA GLU A 8 10.58 7.05 -10.46
C GLU A 8 9.69 5.85 -10.78
N GLY A 9 8.43 5.88 -10.36
CA GLY A 9 7.51 4.78 -10.56
C GLY A 9 7.68 3.64 -9.57
N ASP A 10 8.43 3.83 -8.52
CA ASP A 10 8.55 2.86 -7.44
C ASP A 10 7.34 2.95 -6.52
N VAL A 11 6.98 1.84 -5.91
CA VAL A 11 5.74 1.69 -5.16
C VAL A 11 6.02 1.63 -3.67
N LEU A 12 5.24 2.40 -2.90
CA LEU A 12 5.37 2.44 -1.46
C LEU A 12 4.84 1.17 -0.81
N LEU A 13 5.68 0.53 -0.02
CA LEU A 13 5.32 -0.60 0.82
C LEU A 13 5.64 -0.29 2.27
N VAL A 14 4.88 -0.90 3.16
CA VAL A 14 5.11 -0.83 4.60
C VAL A 14 5.35 -2.24 5.13
N ARG A 15 6.20 -2.37 6.15
CA ARG A 15 6.46 -3.66 6.78
C ARG A 15 5.78 -3.72 8.13
N GLN A 16 5.01 -4.77 8.34
CA GLN A 16 4.26 -4.98 9.57
C GLN A 16 5.19 -5.34 10.72
N THR A 17 4.84 -4.92 11.94
CA THR A 17 5.59 -5.32 13.15
C THR A 17 5.16 -6.68 13.65
N ALA A 18 3.91 -7.08 13.38
CA ALA A 18 3.32 -8.29 13.92
C ALA A 18 3.50 -9.49 13.00
N GLY A 19 3.37 -10.68 13.56
CA GLY A 19 3.38 -11.92 12.83
C GLY A 19 4.69 -12.15 12.10
N ARG A 20 4.60 -12.45 10.80
CA ARG A 20 5.75 -12.76 9.96
C ARG A 20 6.50 -11.52 9.47
N LYS A 21 6.09 -10.35 9.91
CA LYS A 21 6.69 -9.05 9.53
C LYS A 21 6.75 -8.88 8.02
N LEU A 22 5.61 -9.13 7.38
CA LEU A 22 5.51 -9.09 5.92
C LEU A 22 5.41 -7.65 5.42
N TRP A 23 5.92 -7.45 4.20
CA TRP A 23 5.70 -6.22 3.46
C TRP A 23 4.32 -6.23 2.82
N THR A 24 3.66 -5.06 2.81
CA THR A 24 2.33 -4.92 2.23
C THR A 24 2.11 -3.51 1.71
N LEU A 25 1.05 -3.34 0.95
CA LEU A 25 0.60 -2.00 0.55
C LEU A 25 -0.01 -1.29 1.76
N PRO A 26 0.14 0.05 1.86
CA PRO A 26 -0.48 0.80 2.95
C PRO A 26 -1.99 0.67 2.94
N GLY A 27 -2.58 0.72 4.11
CA GLY A 27 -4.02 0.64 4.28
C GLY A 27 -4.38 -0.25 5.44
N GLY A 28 -5.63 -0.18 5.86
CA GLY A 28 -6.11 -0.94 6.99
C GLY A 28 -7.61 -1.11 6.98
N LYS A 29 -8.15 -1.44 8.12
CA LYS A 29 -9.57 -1.71 8.27
C LYS A 29 -10.39 -0.44 8.33
N VAL A 30 -11.59 -0.51 7.76
CA VAL A 30 -12.56 0.57 7.83
C VAL A 30 -13.24 0.53 9.20
N LYS A 31 -13.27 1.66 9.88
CA LYS A 31 -13.98 1.79 11.14
C LYS A 31 -15.47 1.98 10.88
N ARG A 32 -16.28 1.69 11.90
CA ARG A 32 -17.73 1.90 11.82
C ARG A 32 -18.03 3.36 11.47
N SER A 33 -18.97 3.55 10.56
CA SER A 33 -19.39 4.88 10.07
C SER A 33 -18.34 5.66 9.32
N GLU A 34 -17.29 4.99 8.90
CA GLU A 34 -16.22 5.59 8.10
C GLU A 34 -16.35 5.10 6.67
N SER A 35 -16.21 5.99 5.69
CA SER A 35 -16.19 5.58 4.29
C SER A 35 -14.85 4.91 3.96
N LEU A 36 -14.82 4.15 2.87
CA LEU A 36 -13.59 3.51 2.40
C LEU A 36 -12.50 4.55 2.15
N GLN A 37 -12.83 5.67 1.53
CA GLN A 37 -11.84 6.71 1.23
C GLN A 37 -11.32 7.38 2.49
N ARG A 38 -12.19 7.64 3.47
CA ARG A 38 -11.77 8.23 4.74
C ARG A 38 -10.86 7.28 5.50
N ALA A 39 -11.23 6.01 5.54
CA ALA A 39 -10.39 4.98 6.17
C ALA A 39 -9.01 4.94 5.53
N LEU A 40 -8.97 4.96 4.19
CA LEU A 40 -7.72 4.91 3.45
C LEU A 40 -6.83 6.11 3.76
N LYS A 41 -7.39 7.31 3.71
CA LYS A 41 -6.65 8.54 4.02
C LYS A 41 -6.10 8.52 5.43
N ARG A 42 -6.91 8.10 6.38
CA ARG A 42 -6.52 7.99 7.78
C ARG A 42 -5.37 6.99 7.95
N GLU A 43 -5.52 5.79 7.38
CA GLU A 43 -4.51 4.75 7.50
C GLU A 43 -3.19 5.15 6.85
N ILE A 44 -3.23 5.78 5.68
CA ILE A 44 -2.02 6.25 5.02
C ILE A 44 -1.30 7.27 5.89
N GLN A 45 -2.02 8.20 6.48
CA GLN A 45 -1.41 9.20 7.35
C GLN A 45 -0.84 8.56 8.61
N GLU A 46 -1.56 7.63 9.23
CA GLU A 46 -1.09 6.94 10.44
C GLU A 46 0.14 6.09 10.15
N GLU A 47 0.13 5.34 9.04
CA GLU A 47 1.20 4.40 8.72
C GLU A 47 2.43 5.07 8.12
N THR A 48 2.25 6.10 7.31
CA THR A 48 3.34 6.68 6.53
C THR A 48 3.58 8.16 6.82
N GLY A 49 2.60 8.81 7.44
CA GLY A 49 2.65 10.25 7.66
C GLY A 49 2.37 11.07 6.42
N LEU A 50 2.11 10.46 5.30
CA LEU A 50 1.84 11.17 4.05
C LEU A 50 0.40 11.68 4.03
N ARG A 51 0.19 12.81 3.36
CA ARG A 51 -1.13 13.38 3.13
C ARG A 51 -1.61 13.01 1.75
N VAL A 52 -2.83 12.48 1.68
CA VAL A 52 -3.43 12.07 0.42
C VAL A 52 -3.96 13.29 -0.34
N ALA A 53 -3.58 13.39 -1.61
CA ALA A 53 -4.08 14.44 -2.50
C ALA A 53 -5.29 13.96 -3.29
N ALA A 54 -5.24 12.76 -3.83
CA ALA A 54 -6.33 12.20 -4.64
C ALA A 54 -6.38 10.69 -4.51
N VAL A 55 -7.58 10.15 -4.67
CA VAL A 55 -7.84 8.71 -4.55
C VAL A 55 -8.69 8.28 -5.74
N ARG A 56 -8.30 7.19 -6.40
CA ARG A 56 -9.05 6.64 -7.52
C ARG A 56 -9.14 5.13 -7.39
N TYR A 57 -10.36 4.58 -7.48
CA TYR A 57 -10.57 3.13 -7.46
C TYR A 57 -9.82 2.46 -8.60
N ARG A 58 -9.17 1.33 -8.30
CA ARG A 58 -8.49 0.52 -9.31
C ARG A 58 -9.12 -0.84 -9.48
N GLN A 59 -9.15 -1.65 -8.43
CA GLN A 59 -9.65 -3.01 -8.51
C GLN A 59 -9.88 -3.57 -7.12
N MET A 60 -10.42 -4.78 -7.06
CA MET A 60 -10.58 -5.50 -5.80
C MET A 60 -9.97 -6.89 -5.90
N TYR A 61 -9.58 -7.41 -4.76
CA TYR A 61 -9.15 -8.79 -4.58
C TYR A 61 -10.16 -9.48 -3.68
N ASP A 62 -10.99 -10.33 -4.30
CA ASP A 62 -12.04 -11.05 -3.58
C ASP A 62 -11.50 -12.42 -3.17
N ARG A 63 -11.55 -12.71 -1.88
CA ARG A 63 -11.13 -13.98 -1.31
C ARG A 63 -12.29 -14.60 -0.55
N PRO A 64 -13.26 -15.21 -1.26
CA PRO A 64 -14.48 -15.71 -0.62
C PRO A 64 -14.23 -16.79 0.41
N LYS A 65 -13.20 -17.60 0.24
CA LYS A 65 -12.84 -18.62 1.24
C LYS A 65 -12.40 -18.03 2.57
N ARG A 66 -11.90 -16.79 2.55
CA ARG A 66 -11.53 -16.07 3.75
C ARG A 66 -12.59 -15.08 4.21
N GLY A 67 -13.67 -14.96 3.44
CA GLY A 67 -14.71 -13.98 3.73
C GLY A 67 -14.18 -12.55 3.67
N ALA A 68 -13.22 -12.27 2.79
CA ALA A 68 -12.53 -11.00 2.75
C ALA A 68 -12.48 -10.43 1.34
N ILE A 69 -12.72 -9.13 1.24
CA ILE A 69 -12.53 -8.36 0.01
C ILE A 69 -11.58 -7.23 0.32
N THR A 70 -10.52 -7.12 -0.48
CA THR A 70 -9.57 -6.01 -0.36
C THR A 70 -9.71 -5.12 -1.58
N VAL A 71 -9.90 -3.83 -1.35
CA VAL A 71 -10.06 -2.85 -2.41
C VAL A 71 -8.76 -2.08 -2.60
N LEU A 72 -8.35 -1.92 -3.85
CA LEU A 72 -7.15 -1.18 -4.21
C LEU A 72 -7.52 0.17 -4.82
N PHE A 73 -6.91 1.21 -4.30
CA PHE A 73 -7.01 2.57 -4.85
C PHE A 73 -5.64 3.04 -5.31
N ALA A 74 -5.60 3.70 -6.45
CA ALA A 74 -4.45 4.50 -6.84
C ALA A 74 -4.51 5.80 -6.05
N VAL A 75 -3.41 6.15 -5.40
CA VAL A 75 -3.37 7.29 -4.48
C VAL A 75 -2.20 8.18 -4.86
N SER A 76 -2.48 9.47 -5.03
CA SER A 76 -1.45 10.49 -5.10
C SER A 76 -1.35 11.19 -3.76
N VAL A 77 -0.14 11.57 -3.38
CA VAL A 77 0.12 12.23 -2.10
C VAL A 77 0.63 13.63 -2.33
N LYS A 78 0.38 14.50 -1.34
CA LYS A 78 0.91 15.85 -1.35
C LYS A 78 2.41 15.77 -1.08
N ARG A 79 3.17 16.59 -1.81
CA ARG A 79 4.61 16.65 -1.63
C ARG A 79 4.96 17.12 -0.22
N ASN A 80 5.78 16.35 0.46
CA ASN A 80 6.30 16.74 1.77
C ASN A 80 7.79 16.36 1.84
N PRO A 81 8.66 17.16 1.25
CA PRO A 81 10.07 16.81 1.07
C PRO A 81 10.86 16.71 2.37
N THR A 82 10.36 17.29 3.44
CA THR A 82 11.07 17.30 4.72
C THR A 82 10.60 16.21 5.68
N ARG A 83 9.63 15.42 5.26
CA ARG A 83 9.04 14.45 6.18
C ARG A 83 9.95 13.26 6.39
N THR A 84 10.22 12.99 7.65
CA THR A 84 10.93 11.80 8.08
C THR A 84 9.93 10.79 8.63
N TYR A 85 10.08 9.54 8.24
CA TYR A 85 9.27 8.45 8.78
C TYR A 85 9.78 8.03 10.15
N PHE A 86 8.85 7.80 11.05
CA PHE A 86 9.15 7.21 12.35
C PHE A 86 8.36 5.91 12.50
N PRO A 87 8.99 4.80 12.91
CA PRO A 87 8.26 3.56 13.13
C PRO A 87 7.13 3.74 14.13
N THR A 88 6.02 3.05 13.89
CA THR A 88 4.87 3.01 14.78
C THR A 88 4.78 1.63 15.42
N GLN A 89 3.77 1.43 16.28
CA GLN A 89 3.53 0.10 16.85
C GLN A 89 3.12 -0.94 15.80
N GLU A 90 2.51 -0.50 14.70
CA GLU A 90 2.01 -1.38 13.66
C GLU A 90 2.97 -1.54 12.48
N ILE A 91 3.75 -0.50 12.21
CA ILE A 91 4.63 -0.44 11.04
C ILE A 91 6.07 -0.30 11.48
N ALA A 92 6.86 -1.32 11.16
CA ALA A 92 8.28 -1.39 11.51
C ALA A 92 9.16 -0.61 10.53
N ASP A 93 8.74 -0.52 9.26
CA ASP A 93 9.56 0.08 8.21
C ASP A 93 8.69 0.45 7.03
N LEU A 94 9.19 1.32 6.17
CA LEU A 94 8.55 1.62 4.89
C LEU A 94 9.63 1.97 3.86
N GLY A 95 9.25 1.86 2.58
CA GLY A 95 10.14 2.22 1.50
C GLY A 95 9.45 2.16 0.16
N PHE A 96 10.09 2.72 -0.85
CA PHE A 96 9.63 2.62 -2.23
C PHE A 96 10.42 1.52 -2.93
N PHE A 97 9.70 0.66 -3.63
CA PHE A 97 10.26 -0.54 -4.23
C PHE A 97 9.98 -0.60 -5.71
N ASP A 98 10.95 -1.04 -6.48
CA ASP A 98 10.79 -1.36 -7.91
C ASP A 98 10.52 -2.84 -8.12
N ARG A 99 10.65 -3.64 -7.07
CA ARG A 99 10.36 -5.08 -7.06
C ARG A 99 9.68 -5.45 -5.76
N LEU A 100 8.72 -6.37 -5.84
CA LEU A 100 8.05 -6.84 -4.65
C LEU A 100 8.99 -7.77 -3.85
N PRO A 101 9.20 -7.50 -2.56
CA PRO A 101 9.93 -8.43 -1.70
C PRO A 101 9.26 -9.80 -1.66
N THR A 102 10.05 -10.85 -1.49
CA THR A 102 9.52 -12.22 -1.41
C THR A 102 8.62 -12.41 -0.19
N ASN A 103 8.92 -11.71 0.90
CA ASN A 103 8.13 -11.77 2.14
C ASN A 103 7.03 -10.71 2.14
N ALA A 104 6.14 -10.77 1.14
CA ALA A 104 5.01 -9.87 1.01
C ALA A 104 3.69 -10.58 1.29
N THR A 105 2.66 -9.81 1.65
CA THR A 105 1.33 -10.37 1.89
C THR A 105 0.70 -10.89 0.59
N PRO A 106 -0.26 -11.83 0.69
CA PRO A 106 -0.99 -12.30 -0.51
C PRO A 106 -1.67 -11.17 -1.28
N SER A 107 -2.26 -10.20 -0.58
CA SER A 107 -2.89 -9.04 -1.23
C SER A 107 -1.88 -8.21 -1.99
N ALA A 108 -0.72 -7.95 -1.40
CA ALA A 108 0.34 -7.19 -2.08
C ALA A 108 0.82 -7.94 -3.32
N LYS A 109 1.00 -9.25 -3.24
CA LYS A 109 1.39 -10.07 -4.39
C LYS A 109 0.38 -10.00 -5.50
N PHE A 110 -0.91 -10.11 -5.16
CA PHE A 110 -1.99 -10.06 -6.13
C PHE A 110 -2.01 -8.72 -6.87
N PHE A 111 -2.02 -7.61 -6.12
CA PHE A 111 -2.10 -6.28 -6.73
C PHE A 111 -0.83 -5.91 -7.47
N TRP A 112 0.34 -6.32 -6.97
CA TRP A 112 1.59 -6.05 -7.66
C TRP A 112 1.59 -6.65 -9.05
N LYS A 113 1.21 -7.92 -9.16
CA LYS A 113 1.14 -8.62 -10.43
C LYS A 113 0.15 -7.96 -11.39
N ALA A 114 -0.97 -7.46 -10.88
CA ALA A 114 -2.00 -6.84 -11.69
C ALA A 114 -1.65 -5.43 -12.14
N GLU A 115 -1.08 -4.61 -11.24
CA GLU A 115 -0.83 -3.18 -11.51
C GLU A 115 0.57 -2.89 -12.07
N TYR A 116 1.48 -3.83 -11.94
CA TYR A 116 2.89 -3.63 -12.27
C TYR A 116 3.42 -4.65 -13.27
N PRO A 117 2.60 -5.13 -14.23
CA PRO A 117 3.00 -6.22 -15.11
C PRO A 117 4.11 -5.81 -16.07
N GLY A 118 4.10 -4.57 -16.54
CA GLY A 118 5.09 -4.08 -17.49
C GLY A 118 6.49 -4.09 -16.92
N LYS A 119 6.65 -3.71 -15.67
CA LYS A 119 7.96 -3.70 -15.03
C LYS A 119 8.45 -5.10 -14.66
N HIS A 120 7.52 -6.01 -14.36
CA HIS A 120 7.89 -7.40 -14.13
C HIS A 120 8.28 -8.12 -15.42
N LEU A 121 7.53 -7.84 -16.47
CA LEU A 121 7.76 -8.46 -17.78
C LEU A 121 8.96 -7.88 -18.49
N ASN A 122 9.33 -6.67 -18.14
CA ASN A 122 10.54 -6.02 -18.67
C ASN A 122 11.56 -5.98 -17.55
N PRO A 123 12.22 -7.11 -17.28
CA PRO A 123 13.25 -7.12 -16.26
C PRO A 123 14.29 -6.09 -16.66
N PRO A 124 14.87 -5.38 -15.69
CA PRO A 124 15.92 -4.41 -15.98
C PRO A 124 17.06 -5.13 -16.67
N GLY A 125 17.27 -4.72 -17.88
CA GLY A 125 18.23 -5.38 -18.72
C GLY A 125 17.73 -6.69 -19.22
#